data_3222856aa72df4c062bc576402426638
#
_entry.id   3222856aa72df4c062bc576402426638
#
_cell.length_a   1.000
_cell.length_b   1.000
_cell.length_c   1.000
_cell.angle_alpha   90.00
_cell.angle_beta   90.00
_cell.angle_gamma   90.00
#
_symmetry.space_group_name_H-M   'P 1'
#
loop_
_entity.id
_entity.type
_entity.pdbx_description
1 polymer ?
#
loop_
_entity_poly.entity_id
_entity_poly.type
_entity_poly.pdbx_seq_one_letter_code
_entity_poly.pdbx_strand_id
1 'polypeptide(L)'
;MTQGNARAKGQTEDDAKTNPRLYNLDQEIDERTNLAAQHPDIVAKLTALAEKMTAEIGGNEPKSRRPPGEAENPVTMYLTSDKPKERHLPSASPKPADLSKLQPGDTLAADKAPLIANTPFTLTCELTTAQREAILIAHGGASTGYALHLSGGKLIWAIRHGKTLTTAQTDYPADNQPHRITATLGKKGQLTLQLDQNALITATSSGLIRAQPKEDFCLGHDNKVPVATYTAKGKFEGKIVNVKVTTKS
;
A
#
# COMPACT_ATOMS: atom_id res chain seq x y z
N MET A 1 -0.75 11.20 -42.24
CA MET A 1 -2.11 10.83 -41.83
C MET A 1 -2.01 9.51 -41.11
N THR A 2 -1.94 9.55 -39.79
CA THR A 2 -1.84 8.38 -38.90
C THR A 2 -3.26 7.94 -38.54
N GLN A 3 -3.71 6.82 -39.14
CA GLN A 3 -4.95 6.18 -38.67
C GLN A 3 -4.68 5.47 -37.35
N GLY A 4 -5.26 6.00 -36.29
CA GLY A 4 -5.24 5.36 -34.98
C GLY A 4 -6.04 4.05 -35.01
N ASN A 5 -5.43 2.97 -34.54
CA ASN A 5 -6.11 1.70 -34.28
C ASN A 5 -7.22 1.90 -33.23
N ALA A 6 -8.46 1.97 -33.69
CA ALA A 6 -9.60 1.81 -32.83
C ALA A 6 -9.65 0.34 -32.37
N ARG A 7 -9.28 0.06 -31.12
CA ARG A 7 -9.60 -1.20 -30.44
C ARG A 7 -11.11 -1.42 -30.62
N ALA A 8 -11.47 -2.50 -31.29
CA ALA A 8 -12.86 -2.89 -31.48
C ALA A 8 -13.52 -3.01 -30.08
N LYS A 9 -14.62 -2.30 -29.86
CA LYS A 9 -15.51 -2.50 -28.68
C LYS A 9 -15.79 -3.99 -28.59
N GLY A 10 -15.63 -4.56 -27.38
CA GLY A 10 -15.82 -5.96 -27.13
C GLY A 10 -17.13 -6.47 -27.74
N GLN A 11 -17.04 -7.54 -28.53
CA GLN A 11 -18.21 -8.25 -29.01
C GLN A 11 -18.94 -8.86 -27.81
N THR A 12 -20.26 -8.80 -27.82
CA THR A 12 -21.08 -9.59 -26.91
C THR A 12 -21.02 -11.08 -27.29
N GLU A 13 -21.33 -12.00 -26.38
CA GLU A 13 -21.35 -13.44 -26.69
C GLU A 13 -22.26 -13.79 -27.87
N ASP A 14 -23.37 -13.06 -28.03
CA ASP A 14 -24.29 -13.24 -29.13
C ASP A 14 -23.69 -12.79 -30.47
N ASP A 15 -22.91 -11.71 -30.47
CA ASP A 15 -22.18 -11.25 -31.66
C ASP A 15 -21.10 -12.25 -32.12
N ALA A 16 -20.44 -12.93 -31.18
CA ALA A 16 -19.43 -13.94 -31.51
C ALA A 16 -20.03 -15.22 -32.10
N LYS A 17 -21.25 -15.60 -31.70
CA LYS A 17 -21.99 -16.74 -32.26
C LYS A 17 -22.54 -16.45 -33.66
N THR A 18 -22.95 -15.22 -33.92
CA THR A 18 -23.57 -14.82 -35.19
C THR A 18 -22.53 -14.37 -36.23
N ASN A 19 -21.37 -13.88 -35.79
CA ASN A 19 -20.31 -13.37 -36.67
C ASN A 19 -18.92 -13.77 -36.16
N PRO A 20 -18.53 -15.05 -36.27
CA PRO A 20 -17.26 -15.54 -35.79
C PRO A 20 -16.08 -14.91 -36.52
N ARG A 21 -14.97 -14.73 -35.84
CA ARG A 21 -13.71 -14.27 -36.41
C ARG A 21 -12.63 -15.34 -36.22
N LEU A 22 -11.95 -15.64 -37.29
CA LEU A 22 -10.83 -16.59 -37.33
C LEU A 22 -9.63 -15.93 -37.97
N TYR A 23 -8.47 -15.99 -37.34
CA TYR A 23 -7.23 -15.41 -37.83
C TYR A 23 -6.11 -16.43 -37.83
N ASN A 24 -5.22 -16.35 -38.82
CA ASN A 24 -4.00 -17.14 -38.85
C ASN A 24 -2.84 -16.32 -38.29
N LEU A 25 -2.50 -16.50 -37.04
CA LEU A 25 -1.47 -15.73 -36.33
C LEU A 25 -0.04 -16.07 -36.81
N ASP A 26 0.17 -17.21 -37.51
CA ASP A 26 1.47 -17.55 -38.10
C ASP A 26 1.78 -16.70 -39.33
N GLN A 27 0.73 -16.23 -40.01
CA GLN A 27 0.86 -15.43 -41.24
C GLN A 27 0.63 -13.94 -40.99
N GLU A 28 -0.28 -13.60 -40.07
CA GLU A 28 -0.69 -12.24 -39.81
C GLU A 28 -1.00 -12.03 -38.31
N ILE A 29 -0.03 -11.49 -37.60
CA ILE A 29 -0.16 -11.24 -36.13
C ILE A 29 -1.10 -10.07 -35.80
N ASP A 30 -1.38 -9.20 -36.80
CA ASP A 30 -2.20 -7.99 -36.64
C ASP A 30 -3.71 -8.27 -36.76
N GLU A 31 -4.12 -9.51 -36.96
CA GLU A 31 -5.54 -9.95 -37.00
C GLU A 31 -6.41 -9.14 -38.00
N ARG A 32 -5.87 -8.79 -39.19
CA ARG A 32 -6.58 -7.94 -40.17
C ARG A 32 -7.52 -8.73 -41.05
N THR A 33 -7.14 -9.97 -41.39
CA THR A 33 -7.87 -10.81 -42.36
C THR A 33 -8.68 -11.87 -41.66
N ASN A 34 -10.01 -11.71 -41.62
CA ASN A 34 -10.92 -12.71 -41.06
C ASN A 34 -11.12 -13.89 -42.03
N LEU A 35 -10.65 -15.06 -41.64
CA LEU A 35 -10.71 -16.31 -42.43
C LEU A 35 -11.92 -17.19 -42.08
N ALA A 36 -12.83 -16.77 -41.22
CA ALA A 36 -13.95 -17.60 -40.73
C ALA A 36 -14.84 -18.16 -41.87
N ALA A 37 -15.09 -17.36 -42.90
CA ALA A 37 -15.90 -17.79 -44.04
C ALA A 37 -15.18 -18.83 -44.91
N GLN A 38 -13.85 -18.87 -44.90
CA GLN A 38 -13.02 -19.78 -45.70
C GLN A 38 -12.77 -21.11 -44.98
N HIS A 39 -12.86 -21.12 -43.65
CA HIS A 39 -12.57 -22.29 -42.80
C HIS A 39 -13.70 -22.55 -41.78
N PRO A 40 -14.94 -22.83 -42.23
CA PRO A 40 -16.09 -23.05 -41.33
C PRO A 40 -15.90 -24.30 -40.44
N ASP A 41 -15.14 -25.28 -40.89
CA ASP A 41 -14.77 -26.48 -40.17
C ASP A 41 -13.90 -26.17 -38.93
N ILE A 42 -12.95 -25.27 -39.08
CA ILE A 42 -12.08 -24.82 -37.96
C ILE A 42 -12.90 -23.99 -36.98
N VAL A 43 -13.78 -23.11 -37.45
CA VAL A 43 -14.67 -22.34 -36.61
C VAL A 43 -15.55 -23.26 -35.77
N ALA A 44 -16.20 -24.27 -36.37
CA ALA A 44 -17.04 -25.24 -35.67
C ALA A 44 -16.26 -26.01 -34.58
N LYS A 45 -15.04 -26.44 -34.92
CA LYS A 45 -14.17 -27.16 -33.97
C LYS A 45 -13.75 -26.29 -32.78
N LEU A 46 -13.37 -25.05 -33.01
CA LEU A 46 -12.99 -24.12 -31.95
C LEU A 46 -14.19 -23.73 -31.09
N THR A 47 -15.37 -23.54 -31.69
CA THR A 47 -16.61 -23.26 -30.96
C THR A 47 -16.96 -24.40 -30.01
N ALA A 48 -16.95 -25.64 -30.51
CA ALA A 48 -17.21 -26.82 -29.68
C ALA A 48 -16.21 -26.97 -28.53
N LEU A 49 -14.93 -26.65 -28.78
CA LEU A 49 -13.88 -26.64 -27.75
C LEU A 49 -14.16 -25.56 -26.69
N ALA A 50 -14.55 -24.36 -27.10
CA ALA A 50 -14.89 -23.27 -26.20
C ALA A 50 -16.12 -23.58 -25.32
N GLU A 51 -17.15 -24.20 -25.91
CA GLU A 51 -18.33 -24.65 -25.18
C GLU A 51 -17.99 -25.71 -24.13
N LYS A 52 -17.15 -26.69 -24.50
CA LYS A 52 -16.62 -27.70 -23.58
C LYS A 52 -15.86 -27.05 -22.41
N MET A 53 -14.94 -26.17 -22.70
CA MET A 53 -14.16 -25.44 -21.68
C MET A 53 -15.07 -24.61 -20.78
N THR A 54 -16.06 -23.92 -21.35
CA THR A 54 -17.03 -23.14 -20.59
C THR A 54 -17.81 -24.01 -19.60
N ALA A 55 -18.27 -25.19 -20.03
CA ALA A 55 -18.96 -26.14 -19.15
C ALA A 55 -18.02 -26.64 -18.03
N GLU A 56 -16.74 -26.92 -18.33
CA GLU A 56 -15.77 -27.36 -17.35
C GLU A 56 -15.46 -26.31 -16.27
N ILE A 57 -15.48 -25.02 -16.60
CA ILE A 57 -15.23 -23.93 -15.65
C ILE A 57 -16.49 -23.45 -14.90
N GLY A 58 -17.67 -24.03 -15.22
CA GLY A 58 -18.93 -23.77 -14.51
C GLY A 58 -19.91 -22.85 -15.21
N GLY A 59 -19.65 -22.46 -16.50
CA GLY A 59 -20.54 -21.63 -17.30
C GLY A 59 -20.12 -20.17 -17.43
N ASN A 60 -20.97 -19.36 -18.09
CA ASN A 60 -20.67 -17.97 -18.46
C ASN A 60 -21.21 -16.92 -17.49
N GLU A 61 -21.84 -17.32 -16.40
CA GLU A 61 -22.39 -16.38 -15.43
C GLU A 61 -21.25 -15.67 -14.66
N PRO A 62 -21.36 -14.39 -14.30
CA PRO A 62 -20.31 -13.64 -13.61
C PRO A 62 -19.82 -14.25 -12.29
N LYS A 63 -20.61 -15.15 -11.69
CA LYS A 63 -20.29 -15.87 -10.47
C LYS A 63 -20.00 -17.35 -10.69
N SER A 64 -19.93 -17.78 -11.95
CA SER A 64 -19.64 -19.17 -12.31
C SER A 64 -18.30 -19.62 -11.76
N ARG A 65 -18.27 -20.80 -11.18
CA ARG A 65 -17.06 -21.43 -10.65
C ARG A 65 -17.07 -22.89 -11.06
N ARG A 66 -15.90 -23.42 -11.31
CA ARG A 66 -15.73 -24.86 -11.49
C ARG A 66 -16.36 -25.58 -10.28
N PRO A 67 -17.24 -26.58 -10.49
CA PRO A 67 -17.71 -27.42 -9.40
C PRO A 67 -16.53 -28.02 -8.64
N PRO A 68 -16.62 -28.17 -7.31
CA PRO A 68 -15.58 -28.86 -6.57
C PRO A 68 -15.42 -30.28 -7.08
N GLY A 69 -14.22 -30.65 -7.48
CA GLY A 69 -13.91 -32.02 -7.86
C GLY A 69 -13.93 -32.93 -6.63
N GLU A 70 -14.42 -34.13 -6.78
CA GLU A 70 -14.23 -35.21 -5.79
C GLU A 70 -12.87 -35.89 -6.05
N ALA A 71 -12.01 -35.87 -5.05
CA ALA A 71 -10.76 -36.64 -5.08
C ALA A 71 -10.87 -37.76 -4.08
N GLU A 72 -10.74 -39.02 -4.53
CA GLU A 72 -10.81 -40.18 -3.66
C GLU A 72 -9.74 -40.19 -2.57
N ASN A 73 -8.56 -39.70 -2.87
CA ASN A 73 -7.46 -39.52 -1.92
C ASN A 73 -6.71 -38.23 -2.17
N PRO A 74 -7.20 -37.08 -1.67
CA PRO A 74 -6.55 -35.79 -1.93
C PRO A 74 -5.18 -35.74 -1.25
N VAL A 75 -4.14 -35.75 -2.05
CA VAL A 75 -2.78 -35.46 -1.57
C VAL A 75 -2.65 -33.94 -1.47
N THR A 76 -2.68 -33.41 -0.26
CA THR A 76 -2.42 -32.02 -0.04
C THR A 76 -0.92 -31.73 -0.16
N MET A 77 -0.54 -30.61 -0.77
CA MET A 77 0.87 -30.18 -0.81
C MET A 77 1.42 -29.81 0.59
N TYR A 78 0.57 -29.79 1.59
CA TYR A 78 0.97 -29.59 2.98
C TYR A 78 1.15 -30.96 3.62
N LEU A 79 2.34 -31.24 4.08
CA LEU A 79 2.60 -32.38 4.98
C LEU A 79 1.64 -32.25 6.17
N THR A 80 0.62 -33.06 6.21
CA THR A 80 -0.22 -33.23 7.39
C THR A 80 0.63 -33.81 8.48
N SER A 81 1.20 -33.01 9.36
CA SER A 81 1.48 -33.45 10.71
C SER A 81 0.14 -33.85 11.32
N ASP A 82 0.05 -35.00 12.00
CA ASP A 82 -1.16 -35.64 12.56
C ASP A 82 -2.01 -34.78 13.51
N LYS A 83 -1.77 -33.49 13.56
CA LYS A 83 -2.64 -32.49 14.16
C LYS A 83 -2.83 -31.38 13.14
N PRO A 84 -4.08 -31.01 12.78
CA PRO A 84 -4.31 -29.74 12.09
C PRO A 84 -3.61 -28.69 12.91
N LYS A 85 -2.52 -28.10 12.38
CA LYS A 85 -2.08 -26.82 12.92
C LYS A 85 -3.28 -25.93 12.73
N GLU A 86 -3.98 -25.63 13.83
CA GLU A 86 -4.90 -24.50 13.86
C GLU A 86 -4.23 -23.40 13.07
N ARG A 87 -4.88 -22.95 11.99
CA ARG A 87 -4.44 -21.70 11.40
C ARG A 87 -4.40 -20.75 12.57
N HIS A 88 -3.23 -20.38 12.99
CA HIS A 88 -3.05 -19.18 13.75
C HIS A 88 -3.52 -18.04 12.82
N LEU A 89 -4.83 -17.84 12.77
CA LEU A 89 -5.32 -16.47 12.69
C LEU A 89 -4.55 -15.77 13.79
N PRO A 90 -3.82 -14.68 13.51
CA PRO A 90 -3.19 -13.92 14.57
C PRO A 90 -4.29 -13.46 15.51
N SER A 91 -4.60 -14.29 16.47
CA SER A 91 -5.53 -14.08 17.56
C SER A 91 -4.73 -13.43 18.68
N ALA A 92 -4.36 -12.25 18.45
CA ALA A 92 -4.16 -11.17 19.41
C ALA A 92 -3.93 -9.95 18.54
N SER A 93 -4.75 -8.94 18.70
CA SER A 93 -4.35 -7.60 18.25
C SER A 93 -2.92 -7.42 18.74
N PRO A 94 -1.93 -7.20 17.84
CA PRO A 94 -0.55 -7.07 18.29
C PRO A 94 -0.54 -6.03 19.39
N LYS A 95 0.03 -6.39 20.55
CA LYS A 95 0.23 -5.43 21.63
C LYS A 95 0.90 -4.21 21.01
N PRO A 96 0.39 -2.99 21.24
CA PRO A 96 1.05 -1.79 20.75
C PRO A 96 2.51 -1.85 21.11
N ALA A 97 3.39 -1.64 20.14
CA ALA A 97 4.82 -1.65 20.38
C ALA A 97 5.17 -0.62 21.44
N ASP A 98 5.98 -1.01 22.41
CA ASP A 98 6.51 -0.08 23.40
C ASP A 98 7.63 0.76 22.78
N LEU A 99 7.25 1.93 22.26
CA LEU A 99 8.17 2.87 21.62
C LEU A 99 9.03 3.62 22.64
N SER A 100 8.73 3.53 23.93
CA SER A 100 9.43 4.31 24.98
C SER A 100 10.89 3.89 25.19
N LYS A 101 11.24 2.70 24.74
CA LYS A 101 12.61 2.15 24.86
C LYS A 101 13.50 2.44 23.65
N LEU A 102 12.93 2.96 22.56
CA LEU A 102 13.68 3.24 21.36
C LEU A 102 14.60 4.45 21.56
N GLN A 103 15.79 4.37 20.98
CA GLN A 103 16.78 5.44 20.92
C GLN A 103 16.96 5.92 19.48
N PRO A 104 17.40 7.17 19.25
CA PRO A 104 17.75 7.62 17.91
C PRO A 104 18.79 6.70 17.26
N GLY A 105 18.48 6.20 16.08
CA GLY A 105 19.23 5.17 15.35
C GLY A 105 18.57 3.79 15.39
N ASP A 106 17.59 3.57 16.25
CA ASP A 106 16.87 2.30 16.32
C ASP A 106 15.83 2.13 15.20
N THR A 107 15.66 0.88 14.81
CA THR A 107 14.67 0.43 13.83
C THR A 107 13.79 -0.64 14.46
N LEU A 108 12.49 -0.45 14.40
CA LEU A 108 11.48 -1.44 14.80
C LEU A 108 10.90 -2.09 13.55
N ALA A 109 11.01 -3.40 13.44
CA ALA A 109 10.52 -4.15 12.28
C ALA A 109 9.01 -3.90 12.02
N ALA A 110 8.61 -3.91 10.78
CA ALA A 110 7.25 -3.56 10.32
C ALA A 110 6.13 -4.34 11.01
N ASP A 111 6.37 -5.60 11.36
CA ASP A 111 5.43 -6.47 12.09
C ASP A 111 5.23 -6.10 13.56
N LYS A 112 6.16 -5.32 14.11
CA LYS A 112 6.14 -4.77 15.48
C LYS A 112 5.81 -3.28 15.53
N ALA A 113 5.78 -2.63 14.38
CA ALA A 113 5.48 -1.20 14.26
C ALA A 113 4.01 -0.90 14.63
N PRO A 114 3.70 0.35 15.02
CA PRO A 114 2.34 0.75 15.36
C PRO A 114 1.35 0.46 14.22
N LEU A 115 0.21 -0.14 14.52
CA LEU A 115 -0.85 -0.42 13.56
C LEU A 115 -1.65 0.84 13.31
N ILE A 116 -1.56 1.38 12.09
CA ILE A 116 -2.18 2.66 11.70
C ILE A 116 -3.10 2.54 10.48
N ALA A 117 -3.19 1.37 9.87
CA ALA A 117 -4.02 1.17 8.69
C ALA A 117 -5.49 1.47 8.97
N ASN A 118 -6.10 2.32 8.14
CA ASN A 118 -7.50 2.77 8.23
C ASN A 118 -7.89 3.36 9.61
N THR A 119 -6.92 3.83 10.38
CA THR A 119 -7.16 4.31 11.74
C THR A 119 -6.59 5.72 11.91
N PRO A 120 -7.34 6.66 12.51
CA PRO A 120 -6.78 7.95 12.91
C PRO A 120 -5.80 7.73 14.05
N PHE A 121 -4.70 8.45 14.04
CA PHE A 121 -3.67 8.30 15.06
C PHE A 121 -3.00 9.63 15.43
N THR A 122 -2.43 9.65 16.60
CA THR A 122 -1.64 10.77 17.13
C THR A 122 -0.26 10.25 17.52
N LEU A 123 0.76 10.89 16.98
CA LEU A 123 2.16 10.75 17.36
C LEU A 123 2.51 11.86 18.34
N THR A 124 3.10 11.50 19.46
CA THR A 124 3.68 12.45 20.41
C THR A 124 5.12 12.09 20.73
N CYS A 125 5.96 13.08 20.91
CA CYS A 125 7.32 12.92 21.38
C CYS A 125 7.85 14.24 21.99
N GLU A 126 8.97 14.16 22.68
CA GLU A 126 9.76 15.31 23.10
C GLU A 126 11.08 15.30 22.32
N LEU A 127 11.40 16.44 21.72
CA LEU A 127 12.57 16.63 20.87
C LEU A 127 13.53 17.65 21.49
N THR A 128 14.80 17.31 21.59
CA THR A 128 15.89 18.23 21.98
C THR A 128 16.97 18.15 20.94
N THR A 129 17.16 19.19 20.13
CA THR A 129 18.23 19.29 19.13
C THR A 129 18.44 20.74 18.70
N ALA A 130 19.66 21.05 18.30
CA ALA A 130 20.01 22.30 17.62
C ALA A 130 20.04 22.15 16.09
N GLN A 131 19.79 20.94 15.57
CA GLN A 131 19.76 20.68 14.12
C GLN A 131 18.57 21.36 13.46
N ARG A 132 18.79 21.89 12.25
CA ARG A 132 17.76 22.44 11.38
C ARG A 132 17.34 21.50 10.25
N GLU A 133 18.12 20.43 10.08
CA GLU A 133 17.91 19.36 9.10
C GLU A 133 18.08 18.03 9.80
N ALA A 134 17.01 17.27 9.96
CA ALA A 134 17.05 15.97 10.62
C ALA A 134 15.83 15.13 10.28
N ILE A 135 15.99 13.82 10.20
CA ILE A 135 14.88 12.87 10.20
C ILE A 135 14.65 12.47 11.65
N LEU A 136 13.46 12.67 12.16
CA LEU A 136 13.12 12.40 13.56
C LEU A 136 12.44 11.05 13.71
N ILE A 137 11.35 10.84 12.95
CA ILE A 137 10.56 9.61 12.96
C ILE A 137 10.10 9.34 11.54
N ALA A 138 10.26 8.09 11.07
CA ALA A 138 9.73 7.63 9.81
C ALA A 138 9.10 6.25 9.97
N HIS A 139 7.97 6.00 9.31
CA HIS A 139 7.32 4.70 9.24
C HIS A 139 6.69 4.53 7.87
N GLY A 140 7.17 3.59 7.10
CA GLY A 140 6.76 3.35 5.73
C GLY A 140 7.78 3.82 4.71
N GLY A 141 7.34 4.06 3.48
CA GLY A 141 8.20 4.38 2.36
C GLY A 141 7.53 5.22 1.28
N ALA A 142 8.03 5.15 0.04
CA ALA A 142 7.58 6.00 -1.07
C ALA A 142 6.13 5.79 -1.50
N SER A 143 5.48 4.69 -1.10
CA SER A 143 4.10 4.39 -1.47
C SER A 143 3.10 4.77 -0.39
N THR A 144 3.45 4.54 0.87
CA THR A 144 2.56 4.80 2.01
C THR A 144 3.38 4.94 3.28
N GLY A 145 2.98 5.84 4.16
CA GLY A 145 3.65 6.05 5.42
C GLY A 145 3.51 7.46 5.96
N TYR A 146 4.25 7.72 7.03
CA TYR A 146 4.34 9.05 7.64
C TYR A 146 5.76 9.34 8.12
N ALA A 147 6.10 10.62 8.17
CA ALA A 147 7.37 11.07 8.70
C ALA A 147 7.23 12.39 9.46
N LEU A 148 8.03 12.51 10.53
CA LEU A 148 8.29 13.75 11.23
C LEU A 148 9.75 14.09 11.03
N HIS A 149 10.03 15.28 10.47
CA HIS A 149 11.40 15.68 10.15
C HIS A 149 11.59 17.19 10.24
N LEU A 150 12.85 17.60 10.31
CA LEU A 150 13.27 19.00 10.20
C LEU A 150 13.84 19.26 8.82
N SER A 151 13.42 20.35 8.20
CA SER A 151 14.01 20.83 6.95
C SER A 151 13.90 22.36 6.85
N GLY A 152 15.01 23.02 6.53
CA GLY A 152 15.09 24.47 6.48
C GLY A 152 14.73 25.17 7.80
N GLY A 153 14.97 24.52 8.93
CA GLY A 153 14.58 25.02 10.25
C GLY A 153 13.08 24.93 10.55
N LYS A 154 12.34 24.16 9.77
CA LYS A 154 10.90 23.87 10.00
C LYS A 154 10.73 22.45 10.49
N LEU A 155 9.82 22.25 11.45
CA LEU A 155 9.28 20.97 11.82
C LEU A 155 8.15 20.60 10.86
N ILE A 156 8.26 19.46 10.21
CA ILE A 156 7.35 19.01 9.16
C ILE A 156 6.75 17.66 9.55
N TRP A 157 5.42 17.60 9.58
CA TRP A 157 4.61 16.39 9.65
C TRP A 157 4.15 16.01 8.26
N ALA A 158 4.54 14.85 7.76
CA ALA A 158 4.32 14.41 6.39
C ALA A 158 3.55 13.09 6.35
N ILE A 159 2.54 13.01 5.49
CA ILE A 159 1.77 11.79 5.19
C ILE A 159 1.90 11.47 3.70
N ARG A 160 2.27 10.24 3.40
CA ARG A 160 2.42 9.70 2.04
C ARG A 160 1.23 8.83 1.64
N HIS A 161 0.59 9.20 0.52
CA HIS A 161 -0.42 8.39 -0.16
C HIS A 161 -0.03 8.24 -1.63
N GLY A 162 0.62 7.13 -1.99
CA GLY A 162 1.14 6.92 -3.34
C GLY A 162 2.10 8.04 -3.74
N LYS A 163 1.83 8.69 -4.86
CA LYS A 163 2.65 9.81 -5.36
C LYS A 163 2.44 11.12 -4.57
N THR A 164 1.37 11.23 -3.78
CA THR A 164 1.03 12.46 -3.06
C THR A 164 1.67 12.49 -1.68
N LEU A 165 2.36 13.56 -1.38
CA LEU A 165 2.86 13.89 -0.05
C LEU A 165 2.11 15.11 0.47
N THR A 166 1.42 14.97 1.59
CA THR A 166 0.75 16.07 2.28
C THR A 166 1.51 16.42 3.54
N THR A 167 1.77 17.71 3.76
CA THR A 167 2.57 18.19 4.89
C THR A 167 1.87 19.28 5.68
N ALA A 168 2.07 19.25 7.00
CA ALA A 168 1.85 20.40 7.90
C ALA A 168 3.19 20.81 8.49
N GLN A 169 3.50 22.10 8.54
CA GLN A 169 4.82 22.55 8.98
C GLN A 169 4.75 23.81 9.85
N THR A 170 5.67 23.92 10.81
CA THR A 170 5.86 25.08 11.68
C THR A 170 7.34 25.36 11.86
N ASP A 171 7.70 26.59 12.26
CA ASP A 171 9.08 26.91 12.58
C ASP A 171 9.55 26.12 13.80
N TYR A 172 10.79 25.66 13.78
CA TYR A 172 11.45 24.97 14.90
C TYR A 172 12.60 25.85 15.44
N PRO A 173 12.62 26.14 16.75
CA PRO A 173 13.58 27.10 17.30
C PRO A 173 15.03 26.66 17.23
N ALA A 174 15.30 25.34 17.20
CA ALA A 174 16.64 24.73 17.14
C ALA A 174 17.58 25.26 18.27
N ASP A 175 17.03 25.44 19.47
CA ASP A 175 17.67 26.07 20.63
C ASP A 175 18.28 25.04 21.61
N ASN A 176 18.23 23.74 21.22
CA ASN A 176 18.66 22.63 22.07
C ASN A 176 17.92 22.51 23.40
N GLN A 177 16.69 23.03 23.48
CA GLN A 177 15.78 22.83 24.61
C GLN A 177 14.76 21.72 24.28
N PRO A 178 14.17 21.08 25.30
CA PRO A 178 13.14 20.07 25.08
C PRO A 178 11.83 20.71 24.60
N HIS A 179 11.35 20.29 23.44
CA HIS A 179 10.10 20.72 22.84
C HIS A 179 9.14 19.54 22.69
N ARG A 180 7.89 19.73 23.11
CA ARG A 180 6.84 18.73 22.95
C ARG A 180 6.18 18.86 21.57
N ILE A 181 6.12 17.74 20.87
CA ILE A 181 5.49 17.65 19.56
C ILE A 181 4.25 16.77 19.63
N THR A 182 3.17 17.25 19.02
CA THR A 182 1.95 16.47 18.81
C THR A 182 1.57 16.55 17.33
N ALA A 183 1.56 15.42 16.65
CA ALA A 183 1.24 15.30 15.23
C ALA A 183 0.11 14.28 15.04
N THR A 184 -0.97 14.67 14.35
CA THR A 184 -2.18 13.82 14.22
C THR A 184 -2.56 13.63 12.76
N LEU A 185 -3.07 12.44 12.44
CA LEU A 185 -3.87 12.17 11.25
C LEU A 185 -5.30 11.83 11.70
N GLY A 186 -6.24 12.73 11.43
CA GLY A 186 -7.66 12.60 11.80
C GLY A 186 -8.48 11.76 10.83
N LYS A 187 -9.70 11.37 11.23
CA LYS A 187 -10.63 10.48 10.47
C LYS A 187 -10.86 10.89 9.02
N LYS A 188 -10.93 12.18 8.74
CA LYS A 188 -11.16 12.73 7.38
C LYS A 188 -9.88 13.14 6.66
N GLY A 189 -8.71 12.63 7.08
CA GLY A 189 -7.43 13.01 6.52
C GLY A 189 -6.90 14.36 7.01
N GLN A 190 -7.44 14.93 8.06
CA GLN A 190 -6.93 16.17 8.65
C GLN A 190 -5.58 15.90 9.32
N LEU A 191 -4.54 16.59 8.85
CA LEU A 191 -3.26 16.64 9.52
C LEU A 191 -3.27 17.78 10.51
N THR A 192 -2.78 17.53 11.72
CA THR A 192 -2.51 18.60 12.67
C THR A 192 -1.10 18.45 13.20
N LEU A 193 -0.41 19.55 13.38
CA LEU A 193 0.91 19.64 13.97
C LEU A 193 0.92 20.74 15.03
N GLN A 194 1.38 20.43 16.21
CA GLN A 194 1.54 21.36 17.31
C GLN A 194 2.92 21.19 17.94
N LEU A 195 3.62 22.30 18.11
CA LEU A 195 4.88 22.40 18.82
C LEU A 195 4.61 23.13 20.13
N ASP A 196 4.86 22.48 21.26
CA ASP A 196 4.56 22.99 22.60
C ASP A 196 3.08 23.41 22.77
N GLN A 197 2.86 24.64 23.17
CA GLN A 197 1.52 25.26 23.29
C GLN A 197 1.21 26.24 22.15
N ASN A 198 2.05 26.24 21.09
CA ASN A 198 1.86 27.13 19.96
C ASN A 198 0.57 26.80 19.18
N ALA A 199 0.20 27.70 18.26
CA ALA A 199 -0.98 27.51 17.42
C ALA A 199 -0.91 26.20 16.63
N LEU A 200 -2.07 25.53 16.56
CA LEU A 200 -2.22 24.30 15.81
C LEU A 200 -2.15 24.55 14.30
N ILE A 201 -1.20 23.94 13.63
CA ILE A 201 -1.10 23.96 12.16
C ILE A 201 -1.92 22.83 11.59
N THR A 202 -2.68 23.12 10.53
CA THR A 202 -3.56 22.15 9.88
C THR A 202 -3.27 22.02 8.39
N ALA A 203 -3.43 20.81 7.86
CA ALA A 203 -3.45 20.50 6.43
C ALA A 203 -4.47 19.37 6.18
N THR A 204 -4.77 19.06 4.93
CA THR A 204 -5.72 18.00 4.59
C THR A 204 -5.10 17.05 3.58
N SER A 205 -5.00 15.78 3.95
CA SER A 205 -4.60 14.69 3.07
C SER A 205 -5.82 14.03 2.40
N SER A 206 -5.57 13.09 1.50
CA SER A 206 -6.61 12.33 0.79
C SER A 206 -7.38 11.34 1.68
N GLY A 207 -7.15 11.32 2.99
CA GLY A 207 -7.79 10.42 3.94
C GLY A 207 -6.81 9.73 4.89
N LEU A 208 -7.24 8.61 5.48
CA LEU A 208 -6.41 7.77 6.32
C LEU A 208 -5.41 6.95 5.50
N ILE A 209 -4.31 6.53 6.10
CA ILE A 209 -3.38 5.57 5.52
C ILE A 209 -4.11 4.23 5.38
N ARG A 210 -4.43 3.83 4.13
CA ARG A 210 -5.31 2.68 3.85
C ARG A 210 -4.67 1.33 4.10
N ALA A 211 -3.38 1.22 3.91
CA ALA A 211 -2.62 -0.01 4.10
C ALA A 211 -1.55 0.18 5.18
N GLN A 212 -1.33 -0.87 5.97
CA GLN A 212 -0.21 -0.87 6.92
C GLN A 212 1.10 -0.74 6.13
N PRO A 213 1.98 0.20 6.49
CA PRO A 213 3.31 0.26 5.90
C PRO A 213 4.06 -1.06 6.07
N LYS A 214 4.78 -1.45 5.02
CA LYS A 214 5.58 -2.69 5.01
C LYS A 214 7.03 -2.45 5.41
N GLU A 215 7.44 -1.20 5.40
CA GLU A 215 8.75 -0.74 5.85
C GLU A 215 8.73 -0.51 7.36
N ASP A 216 9.90 -0.51 7.95
CA ASP A 216 10.10 -0.42 9.39
C ASP A 216 9.70 0.96 9.95
N PHE A 217 9.52 1.01 11.27
CA PHE A 217 9.45 2.25 12.02
C PHE A 217 10.86 2.63 12.48
N CYS A 218 11.33 3.80 12.07
CA CYS A 218 12.68 4.28 12.34
C CYS A 218 12.67 5.52 13.22
N LEU A 219 13.61 5.60 14.18
CA LEU A 219 13.79 6.73 15.06
C LEU A 219 15.15 7.40 14.80
N GLY A 220 15.17 8.71 14.46
CA GLY A 220 16.37 9.47 14.14
C GLY A 220 16.92 9.22 12.73
N HIS A 221 16.24 8.45 11.90
CA HIS A 221 16.59 8.17 10.50
C HIS A 221 15.37 7.69 9.71
N ASP A 222 15.54 7.45 8.42
CA ASP A 222 14.58 6.73 7.57
C ASP A 222 15.29 5.54 6.91
N ASN A 223 14.52 4.57 6.51
CA ASN A 223 14.99 3.34 5.89
C ASN A 223 15.36 3.56 4.40
N LYS A 224 15.61 2.47 3.66
CA LYS A 224 16.10 2.47 2.28
C LYS A 224 15.19 3.19 1.29
N VAL A 225 13.90 3.26 1.57
CA VAL A 225 12.89 3.89 0.71
C VAL A 225 12.20 5.01 1.48
N PRO A 226 12.60 6.26 1.28
CA PRO A 226 12.15 7.37 2.12
C PRO A 226 10.66 7.69 1.94
N VAL A 227 10.00 8.02 3.06
CA VAL A 227 8.60 8.49 3.07
C VAL A 227 8.48 9.88 2.43
N ALA A 228 9.43 10.76 2.71
CA ALA A 228 9.45 12.14 2.21
C ALA A 228 10.78 12.47 1.53
N THR A 229 10.87 13.62 0.90
CA THR A 229 12.15 14.15 0.42
C THR A 229 12.85 14.86 1.57
N TYR A 230 13.95 14.31 2.01
CA TYR A 230 14.74 14.87 3.10
C TYR A 230 15.96 15.60 2.56
N THR A 231 16.28 16.72 3.18
CA THR A 231 17.52 17.49 2.95
C THR A 231 18.63 17.12 3.93
N ALA A 232 18.26 16.41 5.00
CA ALA A 232 19.19 15.96 6.03
C ALA A 232 20.27 15.04 5.45
N LYS A 233 21.55 15.42 5.69
CA LYS A 233 22.75 14.71 5.22
C LYS A 233 23.57 14.19 6.39
N GLY A 234 23.00 13.51 7.33
CA GLY A 234 23.79 13.09 8.47
C GLY A 234 22.96 12.33 9.50
N LYS A 235 23.68 11.88 10.51
CA LYS A 235 23.07 11.23 11.65
C LYS A 235 22.32 12.27 12.50
N PHE A 236 21.19 11.89 13.06
CA PHE A 236 20.50 12.72 14.04
C PHE A 236 21.36 12.91 15.29
N GLU A 237 21.48 14.15 15.72
CA GLU A 237 22.17 14.56 16.95
C GLU A 237 21.18 15.26 17.88
N GLY A 238 20.98 14.69 19.06
CA GLY A 238 20.00 15.18 20.02
C GLY A 238 19.30 14.06 20.77
N LYS A 239 18.14 14.37 21.32
CA LYS A 239 17.28 13.41 22.04
C LYS A 239 15.89 13.43 21.47
N ILE A 240 15.33 12.24 21.29
CA ILE A 240 13.91 12.02 21.00
C ILE A 240 13.44 11.04 22.06
N VAL A 241 12.55 11.50 22.93
CA VAL A 241 12.05 10.71 24.07
C VAL A 241 10.53 10.75 24.15
N ASN A 242 9.96 9.90 24.98
CA ASN A 242 8.51 9.83 25.21
C ASN A 242 7.72 9.59 23.91
N VAL A 243 8.31 8.85 22.96
CA VAL A 243 7.66 8.54 21.68
C VAL A 243 6.46 7.66 21.91
N LYS A 244 5.30 8.09 21.45
CA LYS A 244 4.04 7.36 21.56
C LYS A 244 3.20 7.54 20.30
N VAL A 245 2.67 6.45 19.78
CA VAL A 245 1.64 6.45 18.73
C VAL A 245 0.35 5.90 19.34
N THR A 246 -0.69 6.73 19.35
CA THR A 246 -1.99 6.37 19.89
C THR A 246 -3.02 6.36 18.79
N THR A 247 -3.69 5.24 18.57
CA THR A 247 -4.81 5.08 17.63
C THR A 247 -6.13 5.33 18.34
N LYS A 248 -7.08 5.99 17.67
CA LYS A 248 -8.44 6.17 18.17
C LYS A 248 -9.37 5.27 17.37
N SER A 249 -10.08 4.41 18.07
CA SER A 249 -11.16 3.59 17.52
C SER A 249 -12.32 4.46 17.04
#